data_6818dbce2f9ecd13726e570e5a594543
#
_entry.id   6818dbce2f9ecd13726e570e5a594543
#
_cell.length_a   1.000
_cell.length_b   1.000
_cell.length_c   1.000
_cell.angle_alpha   90.00
_cell.angle_beta   90.00
_cell.angle_gamma   90.00
#
_symmetry.space_group_name_H-M   'P 1'
#
loop_
_entity.id
_entity.type
_entity.pdbx_description
1 polymer ?
#
loop_
_entity_poly.entity_id
_entity_poly.type
_entity_poly.pdbx_seq_one_letter_code
_entity_poly.pdbx_strand_id
1 'polypeptide(L)'
;MWKDSETEIDYLDYDYLVKSIEDIILDDDLLPASIGVYGDWGSGKSSLMHMCKKKLEAKDKKITCLLFNGWLFENYEDAKTAMLGTILDEIGKKKRLPTKAKETLSGLYKSVDKLKLAKNVTKMGIDFFLTGGIGTITDITLNQIKNKIAGVQPDIDIEKIYDSVKDELDNKEFREDIRSFQSNFEKLLDESKISRLVIFIDELDRCRPDTILDTLEAMKLFMFKGKVAFVIGADERHISYAVKSKFKDIEGIQINIGKEYLEKLIQYPVKIPRLSSDEVETYISCLLLQSELEKDVFDNLVNEIGKARVEDFEKFSLHKVLEKMNIEANESIAVASQVASVLSQGLHGNPRQCKRFLNSMYMRLKMAEFKNKVLDKKILAKIMVLEYIRPQLFNKIANMTMDGILQSELAPFENRRDGEEEIQGELKIWEKDEWFRDWCAMEPKLSDEDLRLYFYFMRTSLDEKISRISSSLSPAAKDVLDKLMSKSDIKMSEALKISDELTSSEKATILNAMATNMSGQTKIEKEHIESFTKFVIKNKELSVEAFSHCSNFSAKQVPVGGCVYIAELAKKTNMESEYRELAVKWGNIEKNLQQGIENALEME
;
A
#
# COMPACT_ATOMS: atom_id res chain seq x y z
N MET A 1 6.81 -20.98 9.80
CA MET A 1 7.06 -19.61 9.28
C MET A 1 6.83 -19.58 7.78
N TRP A 2 6.28 -18.50 7.27
CA TRP A 2 5.90 -18.37 5.86
C TRP A 2 6.84 -17.40 5.15
N LYS A 3 7.18 -17.76 3.90
CA LYS A 3 8.02 -16.93 3.04
C LYS A 3 7.28 -15.63 2.67
N ASP A 4 7.93 -14.48 2.83
CA ASP A 4 7.38 -13.17 2.44
C ASP A 4 7.59 -12.92 0.93
N SER A 5 7.08 -13.86 0.12
CA SER A 5 7.13 -13.79 -1.33
C SER A 5 5.77 -14.14 -1.92
N GLU A 6 5.66 -13.93 -3.23
CA GLU A 6 4.52 -14.35 -4.05
C GLU A 6 4.24 -15.85 -3.93
N THR A 7 3.01 -16.24 -4.16
CA THR A 7 2.56 -17.63 -4.15
C THR A 7 1.73 -17.94 -5.40
N GLU A 8 1.80 -19.19 -5.82
CA GLU A 8 0.92 -19.73 -6.88
C GLU A 8 -0.34 -20.41 -6.31
N ILE A 9 -0.44 -20.49 -4.99
CA ILE A 9 -1.60 -21.05 -4.29
C ILE A 9 -2.61 -19.94 -4.07
N ASP A 10 -3.86 -20.19 -4.48
CA ASP A 10 -4.95 -19.24 -4.27
C ASP A 10 -5.57 -19.39 -2.87
N TYR A 11 -5.02 -18.65 -1.90
CA TYR A 11 -5.59 -18.54 -0.56
C TYR A 11 -6.74 -17.53 -0.46
N LEU A 12 -6.82 -16.60 -1.43
CA LEU A 12 -7.58 -15.36 -1.34
C LEU A 12 -8.81 -15.32 -2.23
N ASP A 13 -9.08 -16.46 -2.91
CA ASP A 13 -10.16 -16.56 -3.89
C ASP A 13 -10.01 -15.60 -5.09
N TYR A 14 -8.78 -15.48 -5.59
CA TYR A 14 -8.48 -14.63 -6.75
C TYR A 14 -8.70 -15.32 -8.10
N ASP A 15 -9.18 -16.57 -8.09
CA ASP A 15 -9.41 -17.36 -9.31
C ASP A 15 -10.34 -16.66 -10.32
N TYR A 16 -11.36 -15.95 -9.84
CA TYR A 16 -12.26 -15.18 -10.69
C TYR A 16 -11.57 -13.98 -11.34
N LEU A 17 -10.64 -13.31 -10.64
CA LEU A 17 -9.82 -12.22 -11.21
C LEU A 17 -8.87 -12.78 -12.27
N VAL A 18 -8.24 -13.91 -11.97
CA VAL A 18 -7.33 -14.60 -12.91
C VAL A 18 -8.09 -15.00 -14.17
N LYS A 19 -9.28 -15.59 -14.05
CA LYS A 19 -10.14 -15.96 -15.20
C LYS A 19 -10.54 -14.74 -16.02
N SER A 20 -10.90 -13.63 -15.38
CA SER A 20 -11.26 -12.40 -16.09
C SER A 20 -10.07 -11.84 -16.90
N ILE A 21 -8.84 -11.91 -16.36
CA ILE A 21 -7.63 -11.53 -17.10
C ILE A 21 -7.36 -12.51 -18.24
N GLU A 22 -7.51 -13.81 -18.00
CA GLU A 22 -7.35 -14.84 -19.03
C GLU A 22 -8.32 -14.65 -20.20
N ASP A 23 -9.58 -14.36 -19.93
CA ASP A 23 -10.60 -14.15 -20.95
C ASP A 23 -10.24 -12.98 -21.87
N ILE A 24 -9.78 -11.85 -21.31
CA ILE A 24 -9.29 -10.70 -22.10
C ILE A 24 -8.09 -11.11 -22.96
N ILE A 25 -7.11 -11.84 -22.40
CA ILE A 25 -5.89 -12.23 -23.12
C ILE A 25 -6.19 -13.26 -24.23
N LEU A 26 -7.19 -14.09 -24.03
CA LEU A 26 -7.52 -15.17 -24.97
C LEU A 26 -8.46 -14.73 -26.08
N ASP A 27 -9.11 -13.59 -25.94
CA ASP A 27 -9.96 -13.01 -26.99
C ASP A 27 -9.11 -12.23 -28.00
N ASP A 28 -9.15 -12.65 -29.26
CA ASP A 28 -8.38 -12.03 -30.35
C ASP A 28 -8.88 -10.62 -30.70
N ASP A 29 -10.15 -10.33 -30.47
CA ASP A 29 -10.77 -9.04 -30.78
C ASP A 29 -10.40 -7.96 -29.73
N LEU A 30 -9.94 -8.37 -28.55
CA LEU A 30 -9.51 -7.48 -27.48
C LEU A 30 -8.00 -7.17 -27.51
N LEU A 31 -7.22 -7.87 -28.35
CA LEU A 31 -5.78 -7.63 -28.47
C LEU A 31 -5.44 -6.60 -29.55
N PRO A 32 -4.39 -5.77 -29.36
CA PRO A 32 -3.50 -5.71 -28.20
C PRO A 32 -4.17 -5.10 -26.97
N ALA A 33 -3.87 -5.64 -25.78
CA ALA A 33 -4.53 -5.27 -24.53
C ALA A 33 -3.54 -4.79 -23.47
N SER A 34 -3.99 -3.80 -22.67
CA SER A 34 -3.31 -3.35 -21.45
C SER A 34 -4.22 -3.51 -20.25
N ILE A 35 -3.81 -4.34 -19.31
CA ILE A 35 -4.56 -4.74 -18.13
C ILE A 35 -3.81 -4.21 -16.90
N GLY A 36 -4.46 -3.37 -16.10
CA GLY A 36 -3.89 -2.88 -14.84
C GLY A 36 -4.39 -3.70 -13.65
N VAL A 37 -3.51 -4.37 -12.94
CA VAL A 37 -3.80 -5.06 -11.68
C VAL A 37 -3.49 -4.11 -10.54
N TYR A 38 -4.52 -3.49 -9.99
CA TYR A 38 -4.41 -2.47 -8.96
C TYR A 38 -4.72 -3.01 -7.57
N GLY A 39 -3.92 -2.60 -6.62
CA GLY A 39 -4.12 -2.93 -5.21
C GLY A 39 -3.02 -2.34 -4.34
N ASP A 40 -3.29 -2.27 -3.05
CA ASP A 40 -2.34 -1.79 -2.06
C ASP A 40 -1.05 -2.65 -2.05
N TRP A 41 0.05 -2.10 -1.53
CA TRP A 41 1.28 -2.87 -1.37
C TRP A 41 1.05 -4.07 -0.45
N GLY A 42 1.37 -5.27 -0.93
CA GLY A 42 1.13 -6.53 -0.21
C GLY A 42 -0.26 -7.13 -0.38
N SER A 43 -1.13 -6.57 -1.24
CA SER A 43 -2.46 -7.10 -1.53
C SER A 43 -2.48 -8.41 -2.34
N GLY A 44 -1.34 -8.85 -2.87
CA GLY A 44 -1.24 -10.08 -3.66
C GLY A 44 -1.16 -9.88 -5.17
N LYS A 45 -0.89 -8.65 -5.68
CA LYS A 45 -0.72 -8.36 -7.12
C LYS A 45 0.22 -9.35 -7.81
N SER A 46 1.43 -9.50 -7.28
CA SER A 46 2.44 -10.44 -7.82
C SER A 46 1.94 -11.88 -7.83
N SER A 47 1.28 -12.33 -6.75
CA SER A 47 0.70 -13.68 -6.68
C SER A 47 -0.38 -13.90 -7.75
N LEU A 48 -1.28 -12.94 -7.93
CA LEU A 48 -2.32 -13.00 -8.96
C LEU A 48 -1.70 -13.09 -10.36
N MET A 49 -0.66 -12.29 -10.65
CA MET A 49 0.04 -12.34 -11.93
C MET A 49 0.77 -13.68 -12.14
N HIS A 50 1.38 -14.26 -11.10
CA HIS A 50 2.00 -15.58 -11.16
C HIS A 50 0.98 -16.69 -11.41
N MET A 51 -0.18 -16.66 -10.75
CA MET A 51 -1.27 -17.60 -11.00
C MET A 51 -1.79 -17.50 -12.43
N CYS A 52 -2.00 -16.27 -12.95
CA CYS A 52 -2.43 -16.02 -14.31
C CYS A 52 -1.39 -16.56 -15.32
N LYS A 53 -0.11 -16.24 -15.15
CA LYS A 53 0.99 -16.75 -15.97
C LYS A 53 0.96 -18.28 -16.05
N LYS A 54 0.90 -18.95 -14.89
CA LYS A 54 0.89 -20.41 -14.80
C LYS A 54 -0.27 -21.04 -15.55
N LYS A 55 -1.48 -20.47 -15.42
CA LYS A 55 -2.67 -20.97 -16.12
C LYS A 55 -2.58 -20.76 -17.62
N LEU A 56 -2.12 -19.60 -18.09
CA LEU A 56 -1.96 -19.33 -19.53
C LEU A 56 -0.95 -20.28 -20.17
N GLU A 57 0.22 -20.49 -19.53
CA GLU A 57 1.25 -21.42 -20.02
C GLU A 57 0.78 -22.89 -20.02
N ALA A 58 -0.10 -23.27 -19.09
CA ALA A 58 -0.69 -24.61 -19.05
C ALA A 58 -1.74 -24.81 -20.15
N LYS A 59 -2.45 -23.75 -20.55
CA LYS A 59 -3.56 -23.79 -21.52
C LYS A 59 -3.10 -23.93 -22.97
N ASP A 60 -2.06 -23.19 -23.37
CA ASP A 60 -1.45 -23.29 -24.70
C ASP A 60 0.06 -23.02 -24.64
N LYS A 61 0.87 -24.00 -25.00
CA LYS A 61 2.35 -23.90 -25.06
C LYS A 61 2.87 -22.86 -26.06
N LYS A 62 2.01 -22.35 -26.95
CA LYS A 62 2.37 -21.28 -27.89
C LYS A 62 2.19 -19.89 -27.28
N ILE A 63 1.50 -19.76 -26.16
CA ILE A 63 1.47 -18.52 -25.37
C ILE A 63 2.84 -18.36 -24.74
N THR A 64 3.40 -17.16 -24.86
CA THR A 64 4.69 -16.82 -24.26
C THR A 64 4.45 -15.76 -23.18
N CYS A 65 4.69 -16.12 -21.95
CA CYS A 65 4.56 -15.23 -20.80
C CYS A 65 5.95 -14.76 -20.35
N LEU A 66 6.15 -13.45 -20.27
CA LEU A 66 7.37 -12.81 -19.77
C LEU A 66 7.04 -12.10 -18.46
N LEU A 67 7.95 -12.22 -17.50
CA LEU A 67 7.86 -11.45 -16.25
C LEU A 67 8.96 -10.40 -16.26
N PHE A 68 8.55 -9.14 -16.25
CA PHE A 68 9.43 -7.98 -16.17
C PHE A 68 9.30 -7.38 -14.77
N ASN A 69 10.41 -7.33 -14.04
CA ASN A 69 10.46 -6.68 -12.73
C ASN A 69 11.04 -5.27 -12.91
N GLY A 70 10.20 -4.24 -12.72
CA GLY A 70 10.59 -2.85 -12.92
C GLY A 70 11.75 -2.41 -12.03
N TRP A 71 11.78 -2.88 -10.78
CA TRP A 71 12.80 -2.51 -9.80
C TRP A 71 14.22 -2.98 -10.17
N LEU A 72 14.36 -4.10 -10.86
CA LEU A 72 15.68 -4.57 -11.33
C LEU A 72 16.29 -3.63 -12.37
N PHE A 73 15.49 -2.82 -13.02
CA PHE A 73 15.91 -1.88 -14.07
C PHE A 73 16.01 -0.43 -13.60
N GLU A 74 15.80 -0.15 -12.32
CA GLU A 74 15.84 1.20 -11.76
C GLU A 74 17.18 1.92 -11.94
N ASN A 75 18.27 1.18 -11.98
CA ASN A 75 19.63 1.72 -12.14
C ASN A 75 20.12 1.79 -13.59
N TYR A 76 19.29 1.40 -14.55
CA TYR A 76 19.62 1.55 -15.96
C TYR A 76 19.36 2.98 -16.43
N GLU A 77 20.26 3.55 -17.20
CA GLU A 77 20.13 4.91 -17.75
C GLU A 77 18.90 5.10 -18.65
N ASP A 78 18.35 3.98 -19.17
CA ASP A 78 17.20 3.97 -20.08
C ASP A 78 16.36 2.69 -19.86
N ALA A 79 15.31 2.83 -19.04
CA ALA A 79 14.37 1.75 -18.74
C ALA A 79 13.61 1.27 -20.00
N LYS A 80 13.37 2.16 -20.98
CA LYS A 80 12.73 1.81 -22.27
C LYS A 80 13.56 0.79 -23.03
N THR A 81 14.85 1.10 -23.23
CA THR A 81 15.78 0.19 -23.93
C THR A 81 15.95 -1.13 -23.18
N ALA A 82 16.01 -1.08 -21.86
CA ALA A 82 16.13 -2.28 -21.04
C ALA A 82 14.89 -3.18 -21.19
N MET A 83 13.70 -2.62 -21.19
CA MET A 83 12.45 -3.38 -21.39
C MET A 83 12.38 -3.98 -22.80
N LEU A 84 12.64 -3.17 -23.83
CA LEU A 84 12.64 -3.63 -25.23
C LEU A 84 13.66 -4.76 -25.42
N GLY A 85 14.88 -4.58 -24.92
CA GLY A 85 15.94 -5.60 -24.98
C GLY A 85 15.54 -6.89 -24.26
N THR A 86 15.00 -6.79 -23.06
CA THR A 86 14.55 -7.96 -22.28
C THR A 86 13.48 -8.76 -23.01
N ILE A 87 12.50 -8.10 -23.64
CA ILE A 87 11.47 -8.78 -24.43
C ILE A 87 12.09 -9.52 -25.61
N LEU A 88 13.01 -8.87 -26.34
CA LEU A 88 13.69 -9.49 -27.47
C LEU A 88 14.61 -10.64 -27.03
N ASP A 89 15.33 -10.50 -25.91
CA ASP A 89 16.18 -11.54 -25.34
C ASP A 89 15.37 -12.78 -24.97
N GLU A 90 14.22 -12.62 -24.33
CA GLU A 90 13.37 -13.74 -23.93
C GLU A 90 12.78 -14.47 -25.16
N ILE A 91 12.39 -13.74 -26.19
CA ILE A 91 11.99 -14.36 -27.47
C ILE A 91 13.19 -15.09 -28.08
N GLY A 92 14.39 -14.51 -28.01
CA GLY A 92 15.63 -15.06 -28.53
C GLY A 92 16.09 -16.35 -27.84
N LYS A 93 15.79 -16.54 -26.56
CA LYS A 93 16.14 -17.75 -25.77
C LYS A 93 15.34 -18.99 -26.17
N LYS A 94 14.31 -18.89 -26.99
CA LYS A 94 13.56 -20.07 -27.47
C LYS A 94 14.49 -21.01 -28.22
N LYS A 95 14.60 -22.25 -27.77
CA LYS A 95 15.57 -23.27 -28.20
C LYS A 95 15.55 -23.62 -29.73
N ARG A 96 14.53 -23.20 -30.49
CA ARG A 96 14.39 -23.51 -31.92
C ARG A 96 13.75 -22.33 -32.69
N LEU A 97 14.40 -21.16 -32.62
CA LEU A 97 14.03 -20.04 -33.48
C LEU A 97 14.39 -20.35 -34.94
N PRO A 98 13.46 -20.26 -35.91
CA PRO A 98 13.75 -20.34 -37.33
C PRO A 98 14.76 -19.29 -37.77
N THR A 99 15.50 -19.56 -38.84
CA THR A 99 16.54 -18.64 -39.35
C THR A 99 15.98 -17.26 -39.66
N LYS A 100 14.79 -17.18 -40.27
CA LYS A 100 14.11 -15.92 -40.54
C LYS A 100 13.82 -15.11 -39.26
N ALA A 101 13.28 -15.76 -38.22
CA ALA A 101 13.04 -15.11 -36.94
C ALA A 101 14.33 -14.57 -36.30
N LYS A 102 15.47 -15.25 -36.46
CA LYS A 102 16.78 -14.76 -36.00
C LYS A 102 17.23 -13.50 -36.75
N GLU A 103 17.01 -13.45 -38.06
CA GLU A 103 17.32 -12.29 -38.88
C GLU A 103 16.45 -11.08 -38.47
N THR A 104 15.12 -11.31 -38.34
CA THR A 104 14.17 -10.28 -37.89
C THR A 104 14.53 -9.79 -36.48
N LEU A 105 14.88 -10.70 -35.56
CA LEU A 105 15.32 -10.35 -34.19
C LEU A 105 16.58 -9.48 -34.19
N SER A 106 17.58 -9.84 -35.04
CA SER A 106 18.80 -9.03 -35.18
C SER A 106 18.52 -7.63 -35.73
N GLY A 107 17.57 -7.53 -36.67
CA GLY A 107 17.09 -6.22 -37.16
C GLY A 107 16.44 -5.36 -36.09
N LEU A 108 15.65 -5.98 -35.21
CA LEU A 108 14.98 -5.31 -34.10
C LEU A 108 15.97 -4.78 -33.05
N TYR A 109 17.03 -5.53 -32.72
CA TYR A 109 18.09 -5.01 -31.83
C TYR A 109 18.74 -3.73 -32.39
N LYS A 110 19.02 -3.69 -33.68
CA LYS A 110 19.58 -2.50 -34.34
C LYS A 110 18.60 -1.31 -34.29
N SER A 111 17.28 -1.60 -34.37
CA SER A 111 16.25 -0.56 -34.25
C SER A 111 16.15 -0.03 -32.80
N VAL A 112 16.30 -0.88 -31.79
CA VAL A 112 16.36 -0.47 -30.38
C VAL A 112 17.55 0.46 -30.13
N ASP A 113 18.73 0.14 -30.69
CA ASP A 113 19.92 0.99 -30.55
C ASP A 113 19.70 2.37 -31.19
N LYS A 114 19.02 2.44 -32.35
CA LYS A 114 18.66 3.73 -32.98
C LYS A 114 17.67 4.53 -32.13
N LEU A 115 16.66 3.88 -31.56
CA LEU A 115 15.68 4.53 -30.66
C LEU A 115 16.36 5.08 -29.39
N LYS A 116 17.44 4.45 -28.91
CA LYS A 116 18.26 4.91 -27.78
C LYS A 116 19.02 6.19 -28.09
N LEU A 117 19.53 6.34 -29.32
CA LEU A 117 20.31 7.50 -29.74
C LEU A 117 19.45 8.77 -29.88
N ALA A 118 18.14 8.65 -30.04
CA ALA A 118 17.21 9.76 -30.07
C ALA A 118 16.94 10.29 -28.64
N LYS A 119 17.97 10.87 -28.00
CA LYS A 119 17.94 11.37 -26.59
C LYS A 119 16.88 12.44 -26.27
N ASN A 120 16.16 12.97 -27.25
CA ASN A 120 15.11 13.97 -27.05
C ASN A 120 13.70 13.39 -26.90
N VAL A 121 13.57 12.07 -26.82
CA VAL A 121 12.28 11.34 -26.74
C VAL A 121 11.47 11.67 -25.49
N THR A 122 12.08 12.21 -24.43
CA THR A 122 11.37 12.61 -23.21
C THR A 122 10.36 13.74 -23.41
N LYS A 123 10.62 14.66 -24.33
CA LYS A 123 9.64 15.71 -24.71
C LYS A 123 8.55 15.17 -25.64
N MET A 124 8.92 14.23 -26.55
CA MET A 124 7.95 13.56 -27.43
C MET A 124 6.99 12.62 -26.72
N GLY A 125 7.39 12.06 -25.58
CA GLY A 125 6.52 11.17 -24.78
C GLY A 125 5.20 11.81 -24.41
N ILE A 126 5.18 13.09 -24.12
CA ILE A 126 3.98 13.85 -23.72
C ILE A 126 2.98 13.94 -24.89
N ASP A 127 3.45 14.24 -26.07
CA ASP A 127 2.60 14.47 -27.25
C ASP A 127 2.09 13.15 -27.85
N PHE A 128 2.93 12.13 -27.89
CA PHE A 128 2.53 10.79 -28.27
C PHE A 128 1.42 10.25 -27.35
N PHE A 129 1.46 10.64 -26.08
CA PHE A 129 0.45 10.30 -25.07
C PHE A 129 -0.86 11.06 -25.26
N LEU A 130 -0.80 12.36 -25.50
CA LEU A 130 -1.99 13.21 -25.68
C LEU A 130 -2.75 12.86 -26.96
N THR A 131 -2.06 12.34 -27.99
CA THR A 131 -2.65 12.03 -29.30
C THR A 131 -3.00 10.55 -29.50
N GLY A 132 -2.82 9.69 -28.47
CA GLY A 132 -3.10 8.26 -28.60
C GLY A 132 -2.20 7.51 -29.58
N GLY A 133 -1.03 8.04 -29.90
CA GLY A 133 -0.06 7.42 -30.82
C GLY A 133 -0.45 7.47 -32.31
N ILE A 134 -1.59 8.02 -32.64
CA ILE A 134 -2.04 8.24 -34.03
C ILE A 134 -1.60 9.65 -34.39
N GLY A 135 -0.42 9.77 -34.97
CA GLY A 135 0.23 11.02 -35.29
C GLY A 135 -0.52 11.93 -36.24
N THR A 136 -1.48 12.58 -35.76
CA THR A 136 -1.93 13.90 -36.17
C THR A 136 -2.67 14.50 -34.99
N ILE A 137 -2.05 15.48 -34.34
CA ILE A 137 -2.84 16.44 -33.58
C ILE A 137 -3.78 17.07 -34.59
N THR A 138 -5.04 16.60 -34.61
CA THR A 138 -6.03 17.32 -35.39
C THR A 138 -6.27 18.65 -34.69
N ASP A 139 -6.43 19.74 -35.47
CA ASP A 139 -6.75 21.09 -34.96
C ASP A 139 -7.91 21.08 -33.93
N ILE A 140 -8.73 20.04 -33.94
CA ILE A 140 -9.85 19.83 -33.05
C ILE A 140 -9.37 19.54 -31.60
N THR A 141 -8.32 18.73 -31.40
CA THR A 141 -7.81 18.40 -30.06
C THR A 141 -7.10 19.60 -29.44
N LEU A 142 -6.35 20.34 -30.23
CA LEU A 142 -5.70 21.59 -29.80
C LEU A 142 -6.72 22.67 -29.46
N ASN A 143 -7.78 22.84 -30.26
CA ASN A 143 -8.84 23.78 -29.96
C ASN A 143 -9.64 23.39 -28.70
N GLN A 144 -9.82 22.11 -28.41
CA GLN A 144 -10.43 21.65 -27.16
C GLN A 144 -9.52 21.92 -25.95
N ILE A 145 -8.20 21.77 -26.11
CA ILE A 145 -7.21 22.11 -25.07
C ILE A 145 -7.12 23.60 -24.89
N LYS A 146 -7.02 24.39 -25.99
CA LYS A 146 -7.07 25.87 -25.95
C LYS A 146 -8.34 26.38 -25.27
N ASN A 147 -9.50 25.83 -25.59
CA ASN A 147 -10.78 26.27 -25.00
C ASN A 147 -10.93 25.90 -23.52
N LYS A 148 -10.32 24.81 -23.06
CA LYS A 148 -10.28 24.44 -21.63
C LYS A 148 -9.28 25.27 -20.82
N ILE A 149 -8.16 25.67 -21.43
CA ILE A 149 -7.09 26.47 -20.77
C ILE A 149 -7.38 27.95 -20.83
N ALA A 150 -7.97 28.46 -21.90
CA ALA A 150 -8.28 29.90 -22.09
C ALA A 150 -9.28 30.46 -21.07
N GLY A 151 -9.95 29.58 -20.31
CA GLY A 151 -10.80 29.98 -19.19
C GLY A 151 -10.08 30.20 -17.85
N VAL A 152 -8.77 29.95 -17.75
CA VAL A 152 -8.10 29.79 -16.45
C VAL A 152 -6.93 30.76 -16.20
N GLN A 153 -6.13 31.18 -17.19
CA GLN A 153 -5.14 32.27 -17.03
C GLN A 153 -4.55 32.78 -18.38
N PRO A 154 -4.19 34.10 -18.50
CA PRO A 154 -3.75 34.70 -19.77
C PRO A 154 -2.25 34.63 -20.09
N ASP A 155 -1.39 34.07 -19.24
CA ASP A 155 0.07 34.25 -19.36
C ASP A 155 0.90 32.99 -19.73
N ILE A 156 0.26 31.89 -20.12
CA ILE A 156 1.00 30.73 -20.64
C ILE A 156 1.14 30.89 -22.16
N ASP A 157 2.39 31.05 -22.63
CA ASP A 157 2.74 31.13 -24.04
C ASP A 157 2.61 29.75 -24.72
N ILE A 158 1.36 29.38 -24.99
CA ILE A 158 0.97 28.09 -25.59
C ILE A 158 1.59 27.94 -26.99
N GLU A 159 1.85 29.05 -27.70
CA GLU A 159 2.48 29.04 -29.02
C GLU A 159 3.95 28.59 -28.95
N LYS A 160 4.72 28.99 -27.93
CA LYS A 160 6.11 28.51 -27.74
C LYS A 160 6.18 27.03 -27.39
N ILE A 161 5.22 26.53 -26.60
CA ILE A 161 5.13 25.10 -26.31
C ILE A 161 4.75 24.33 -27.58
N TYR A 162 3.83 24.88 -28.38
CA TYR A 162 3.38 24.27 -29.62
C TYR A 162 4.51 24.23 -30.68
N ASP A 163 5.25 25.33 -30.89
CA ASP A 163 6.33 25.37 -31.86
C ASP A 163 7.51 24.49 -31.49
N SER A 164 7.87 24.42 -30.21
CA SER A 164 8.94 23.49 -29.74
C SER A 164 8.59 22.01 -29.90
N VAL A 165 7.31 21.69 -29.87
CA VAL A 165 6.79 20.32 -30.03
C VAL A 165 6.63 19.98 -31.52
N LYS A 166 6.23 20.92 -32.35
CA LYS A 166 6.01 20.76 -33.78
C LYS A 166 7.30 20.42 -34.54
N ASP A 167 8.40 21.06 -34.21
CA ASP A 167 9.73 20.81 -34.84
C ASP A 167 10.27 19.40 -34.51
N GLU A 168 9.90 18.83 -33.36
CA GLU A 168 10.26 17.46 -32.98
C GLU A 168 9.32 16.39 -33.59
N LEU A 169 8.03 16.73 -33.82
CA LEU A 169 7.03 15.85 -34.44
C LEU A 169 7.21 15.67 -35.95
N ASP A 170 7.82 16.61 -36.61
CA ASP A 170 8.09 16.60 -38.07
C ASP A 170 9.26 15.68 -38.43
N ASN A 171 9.88 14.98 -37.48
CA ASN A 171 10.95 14.02 -37.76
C ASN A 171 10.38 12.76 -38.42
N LYS A 172 10.26 12.81 -39.76
CA LYS A 172 9.73 11.73 -40.60
C LYS A 172 10.49 10.42 -40.41
N GLU A 173 11.79 10.51 -40.23
CA GLU A 173 12.67 9.35 -40.05
C GLU A 173 12.35 8.58 -38.74
N PHE A 174 12.10 9.29 -37.65
CA PHE A 174 11.74 8.66 -36.37
C PHE A 174 10.37 7.93 -36.43
N ARG A 175 9.38 8.51 -37.11
CA ARG A 175 8.09 7.88 -37.32
C ARG A 175 8.20 6.62 -38.19
N GLU A 176 9.07 6.64 -39.20
CA GLU A 176 9.35 5.48 -40.04
C GLU A 176 10.07 4.37 -39.25
N ASP A 177 11.01 4.72 -38.35
CA ASP A 177 11.70 3.78 -37.47
C ASP A 177 10.73 3.09 -36.50
N ILE A 178 9.80 3.83 -35.88
CA ILE A 178 8.76 3.23 -35.01
C ILE A 178 7.87 2.27 -35.81
N ARG A 179 7.36 2.68 -36.96
CA ARG A 179 6.50 1.82 -37.82
C ARG A 179 7.23 0.57 -38.27
N SER A 180 8.50 0.72 -38.62
CA SER A 180 9.39 -0.38 -39.02
C SER A 180 9.60 -1.35 -37.85
N PHE A 181 9.86 -0.83 -36.65
CA PHE A 181 9.97 -1.64 -35.44
C PHE A 181 8.69 -2.45 -35.19
N GLN A 182 7.54 -1.81 -35.20
CA GLN A 182 6.24 -2.46 -34.96
C GLN A 182 5.96 -3.56 -35.98
N SER A 183 6.17 -3.29 -37.28
CA SER A 183 5.96 -4.30 -38.34
C SER A 183 6.94 -5.47 -38.25
N ASN A 184 8.19 -5.21 -37.90
CA ASN A 184 9.19 -6.26 -37.71
C ASN A 184 8.93 -7.09 -36.44
N PHE A 185 8.39 -6.47 -35.39
CA PHE A 185 8.02 -7.18 -34.18
C PHE A 185 6.86 -8.14 -34.41
N GLU A 186 5.83 -7.73 -35.15
CA GLU A 186 4.72 -8.59 -35.56
C GLU A 186 5.22 -9.79 -36.37
N LYS A 187 6.10 -9.55 -37.37
CA LYS A 187 6.75 -10.63 -38.14
C LYS A 187 7.56 -11.57 -37.24
N LEU A 188 8.27 -11.04 -36.22
CA LEU A 188 9.03 -11.87 -35.29
C LEU A 188 8.12 -12.84 -34.52
N LEU A 189 6.95 -12.36 -34.05
CA LEU A 189 5.99 -13.21 -33.35
C LEU A 189 5.47 -14.34 -34.26
N ASP A 190 5.09 -14.02 -35.48
CA ASP A 190 4.60 -14.99 -36.46
C ASP A 190 5.67 -16.04 -36.83
N GLU A 191 6.88 -15.58 -37.16
CA GLU A 191 8.01 -16.45 -37.52
C GLU A 191 8.48 -17.32 -36.34
N SER A 192 8.30 -16.82 -35.10
CA SER A 192 8.61 -17.56 -33.86
C SER A 192 7.49 -18.51 -33.43
N LYS A 193 6.36 -18.54 -34.16
CA LYS A 193 5.16 -19.34 -33.84
C LYS A 193 4.63 -19.05 -32.44
N ILE A 194 4.69 -17.80 -32.02
CA ILE A 194 4.11 -17.31 -30.77
C ILE A 194 2.65 -16.95 -31.06
N SER A 195 1.70 -17.68 -30.47
CA SER A 195 0.27 -17.38 -30.64
C SER A 195 -0.14 -16.10 -29.91
N ARG A 196 0.43 -15.86 -28.73
CA ARG A 196 0.25 -14.66 -27.92
C ARG A 196 1.48 -14.38 -27.10
N LEU A 197 1.82 -13.11 -26.96
CA LEU A 197 2.88 -12.63 -26.07
C LEU A 197 2.23 -11.88 -24.91
N VAL A 198 2.44 -12.36 -23.69
CA VAL A 198 1.91 -11.74 -22.47
C VAL A 198 3.08 -11.24 -21.62
N ILE A 199 3.12 -9.95 -21.36
CA ILE A 199 4.19 -9.30 -20.60
C ILE A 199 3.61 -8.85 -19.27
N PHE A 200 4.02 -9.51 -18.20
CA PHE A 200 3.70 -9.15 -16.83
C PHE A 200 4.75 -8.16 -16.34
N ILE A 201 4.33 -6.97 -15.93
CA ILE A 201 5.20 -5.93 -15.38
C ILE A 201 4.86 -5.78 -13.90
N ASP A 202 5.81 -6.13 -13.04
CA ASP A 202 5.65 -6.10 -11.59
C ASP A 202 6.62 -5.10 -10.92
N GLU A 203 6.31 -4.73 -9.68
CA GLU A 203 7.15 -3.90 -8.81
C GLU A 203 7.44 -2.48 -9.37
N LEU A 204 6.58 -1.95 -10.25
CA LEU A 204 6.70 -0.58 -10.71
C LEU A 204 6.52 0.46 -9.59
N ASP A 205 5.75 0.13 -8.56
CA ASP A 205 5.52 0.96 -7.38
C ASP A 205 6.76 1.13 -6.49
N ARG A 206 7.87 0.43 -6.79
CA ARG A 206 9.17 0.61 -6.13
C ARG A 206 10.14 1.47 -6.93
N CYS A 207 9.79 1.81 -8.15
CA CYS A 207 10.66 2.53 -9.06
C CYS A 207 10.55 4.05 -8.87
N ARG A 208 11.59 4.76 -9.30
CA ARG A 208 11.56 6.22 -9.41
C ARG A 208 10.52 6.67 -10.45
N PRO A 209 9.94 7.86 -10.29
CA PRO A 209 8.94 8.38 -11.21
C PRO A 209 9.32 8.31 -12.68
N ASP A 210 10.57 8.63 -13.02
CA ASP A 210 11.04 8.60 -14.40
C ASP A 210 11.07 7.17 -14.96
N THR A 211 11.54 6.19 -14.18
CA THR A 211 11.56 4.77 -14.56
C THR A 211 10.15 4.21 -14.78
N ILE A 212 9.19 4.60 -13.92
CA ILE A 212 7.77 4.24 -14.10
C ILE A 212 7.28 4.73 -15.45
N LEU A 213 7.48 6.02 -15.74
CA LEU A 213 7.00 6.63 -16.98
C LEU A 213 7.67 6.04 -18.21
N ASP A 214 8.98 5.85 -18.18
CA ASP A 214 9.73 5.25 -19.28
C ASP A 214 9.28 3.82 -19.58
N THR A 215 8.98 3.03 -18.55
CA THR A 215 8.42 1.68 -18.72
C THR A 215 7.04 1.72 -19.36
N LEU A 216 6.16 2.60 -18.89
CA LEU A 216 4.83 2.77 -19.44
C LEU A 216 4.84 3.32 -20.87
N GLU A 217 5.79 4.19 -21.21
CA GLU A 217 5.99 4.67 -22.58
C GLU A 217 6.53 3.56 -23.50
N ALA A 218 7.44 2.70 -23.02
CA ALA A 218 7.95 1.58 -23.79
C ALA A 218 6.84 0.60 -24.22
N MET A 219 5.87 0.34 -23.34
CA MET A 219 4.73 -0.52 -23.67
C MET A 219 3.97 -0.06 -24.90
N LYS A 220 3.80 1.25 -25.09
CA LYS A 220 3.06 1.79 -26.22
C LYS A 220 3.64 1.39 -27.56
N LEU A 221 4.95 1.15 -27.65
CA LEU A 221 5.58 0.71 -28.89
C LEU A 221 5.07 -0.65 -29.35
N PHE A 222 4.52 -1.46 -28.43
CA PHE A 222 3.98 -2.79 -28.72
C PHE A 222 2.45 -2.84 -28.82
N MET A 223 1.74 -1.75 -28.41
CA MET A 223 0.28 -1.73 -28.28
C MET A 223 -0.48 -1.47 -29.58
N PHE A 224 0.17 -1.39 -30.73
CA PHE A 224 -0.51 -0.98 -31.97
C PHE A 224 -0.97 -2.14 -32.84
N LYS A 225 -0.31 -3.27 -32.76
CA LYS A 225 -0.60 -4.45 -33.60
C LYS A 225 -0.14 -5.72 -32.93
N GLY A 226 -0.75 -6.84 -33.37
CA GLY A 226 -0.35 -8.17 -32.93
C GLY A 226 -1.05 -8.65 -31.68
N LYS A 227 -0.88 -9.94 -31.37
CA LYS A 227 -1.51 -10.59 -30.22
C LYS A 227 -0.63 -10.42 -28.97
N VAL A 228 -0.55 -9.18 -28.47
CA VAL A 228 0.25 -8.79 -27.31
C VAL A 228 -0.66 -8.30 -26.19
N ALA A 229 -0.39 -8.75 -24.97
CA ALA A 229 -1.05 -8.24 -23.78
C ALA A 229 -0.02 -7.81 -22.72
N PHE A 230 -0.27 -6.68 -22.08
CA PHE A 230 0.47 -6.21 -20.91
C PHE A 230 -0.39 -6.35 -19.67
N VAL A 231 0.16 -6.96 -18.63
CA VAL A 231 -0.48 -7.06 -17.32
C VAL A 231 0.43 -6.34 -16.32
N ILE A 232 -0.05 -5.22 -15.78
CA ILE A 232 0.76 -4.31 -14.97
C ILE A 232 0.28 -4.36 -13.54
N GLY A 233 1.12 -4.88 -12.64
CA GLY A 233 0.89 -4.87 -11.21
C GLY A 233 1.43 -3.58 -10.60
N ALA A 234 0.53 -2.71 -10.10
CA ALA A 234 0.96 -1.46 -9.48
C ALA A 234 -0.07 -0.91 -8.47
N ASP A 235 0.41 -0.03 -7.62
CA ASP A 235 -0.45 0.84 -6.83
C ASP A 235 -0.78 2.09 -7.66
N GLU A 236 -2.07 2.30 -7.93
CA GLU A 236 -2.59 3.42 -8.74
C GLU A 236 -2.08 4.77 -8.23
N ARG A 237 -1.92 4.90 -6.90
CA ARG A 237 -1.44 6.14 -6.25
C ARG A 237 0.00 6.46 -6.64
N HIS A 238 0.86 5.44 -6.71
CA HIS A 238 2.28 5.62 -7.05
C HIS A 238 2.46 6.03 -8.50
N ILE A 239 1.71 5.41 -9.41
CA ILE A 239 1.78 5.82 -10.82
C ILE A 239 1.22 7.22 -10.99
N SER A 240 0.10 7.55 -10.35
CA SER A 240 -0.46 8.91 -10.36
C SER A 240 0.53 9.94 -9.82
N TYR A 241 1.27 9.60 -8.76
CA TYR A 241 2.32 10.45 -8.21
C TYR A 241 3.49 10.65 -9.20
N ALA A 242 3.93 9.57 -9.86
CA ALA A 242 5.00 9.63 -10.85
C ALA A 242 4.62 10.57 -12.00
N VAL A 243 3.40 10.45 -12.51
CA VAL A 243 2.88 11.34 -13.55
C VAL A 243 2.82 12.78 -13.06
N LYS A 244 2.23 13.05 -11.90
CA LYS A 244 2.17 14.40 -11.31
C LYS A 244 3.56 14.99 -11.09
N SER A 245 4.55 14.20 -10.71
CA SER A 245 5.92 14.65 -10.49
C SER A 245 6.58 15.16 -11.76
N LYS A 246 6.29 14.54 -12.91
CA LYS A 246 6.82 14.96 -14.22
C LYS A 246 6.16 16.24 -14.74
N PHE A 247 4.89 16.45 -14.39
CA PHE A 247 4.09 17.57 -14.86
C PHE A 247 3.95 18.71 -13.83
N LYS A 248 4.86 18.81 -12.85
CA LYS A 248 4.84 19.83 -11.78
C LYS A 248 4.86 21.27 -12.28
N ASP A 249 5.45 21.51 -13.45
CA ASP A 249 5.64 22.86 -13.98
C ASP A 249 4.40 23.39 -14.73
N ILE A 250 3.32 22.60 -14.80
CA ILE A 250 2.06 23.06 -15.40
C ILE A 250 1.13 23.54 -14.28
N GLU A 251 1.39 24.74 -13.78
CA GLU A 251 0.52 25.41 -12.81
C GLU A 251 -0.85 25.74 -13.41
N GLY A 252 -1.92 25.48 -12.66
CA GLY A 252 -3.28 25.93 -12.98
C GLY A 252 -4.28 24.86 -13.44
N ILE A 253 -3.90 23.61 -13.61
CA ILE A 253 -4.84 22.56 -14.01
C ILE A 253 -5.33 21.81 -12.76
N GLN A 254 -6.58 22.03 -12.35
CA GLN A 254 -7.29 21.27 -11.30
C GLN A 254 -7.62 19.81 -11.71
N ILE A 255 -7.12 19.35 -12.84
CA ILE A 255 -7.38 18.02 -13.40
C ILE A 255 -6.41 17.03 -12.76
N ASN A 256 -6.91 15.86 -12.38
CA ASN A 256 -6.04 14.77 -11.89
C ASN A 256 -5.30 14.12 -13.07
N ILE A 257 -4.26 14.81 -13.58
CA ILE A 257 -3.46 14.39 -14.75
C ILE A 257 -2.99 12.93 -14.60
N GLY A 258 -2.65 12.52 -13.39
CA GLY A 258 -2.20 11.15 -13.13
C GLY A 258 -3.27 10.10 -13.44
N LYS A 259 -4.51 10.37 -13.05
CA LYS A 259 -5.64 9.47 -13.29
C LYS A 259 -6.00 9.43 -14.78
N GLU A 260 -6.09 10.59 -15.44
CA GLU A 260 -6.38 10.66 -16.87
C GLU A 260 -5.31 9.96 -17.73
N TYR A 261 -4.04 10.06 -17.31
CA TYR A 261 -2.95 9.37 -17.97
C TYR A 261 -3.11 7.86 -17.87
N LEU A 262 -3.46 7.34 -16.69
CA LEU A 262 -3.70 5.92 -16.48
C LEU A 262 -4.92 5.42 -17.26
N GLU A 263 -6.03 6.16 -17.26
CA GLU A 263 -7.24 5.81 -17.99
C GLU A 263 -7.01 5.71 -19.52
N LYS A 264 -6.07 6.50 -20.05
CA LYS A 264 -5.68 6.41 -21.47
C LYS A 264 -4.72 5.27 -21.77
N LEU A 265 -3.94 4.83 -20.77
CA LEU A 265 -2.94 3.79 -20.97
C LEU A 265 -3.49 2.40 -20.67
N ILE A 266 -4.30 2.27 -19.64
CA ILE A 266 -4.85 1.01 -19.16
C ILE A 266 -6.29 0.86 -19.65
N GLN A 267 -6.50 -0.13 -20.51
CA GLN A 267 -7.82 -0.39 -21.09
C GLN A 267 -8.72 -1.17 -20.13
N TYR A 268 -8.14 -2.10 -19.37
CA TYR A 268 -8.88 -3.01 -18.49
C TYR A 268 -8.34 -2.94 -17.06
N PRO A 269 -8.93 -2.10 -16.20
CA PRO A 269 -8.52 -2.01 -14.79
C PRO A 269 -9.13 -3.16 -13.97
N VAL A 270 -8.30 -3.99 -13.39
CA VAL A 270 -8.67 -5.06 -12.45
C VAL A 270 -8.22 -4.63 -11.06
N LYS A 271 -9.17 -4.35 -10.16
CA LYS A 271 -8.88 -3.95 -8.78
C LYS A 271 -8.96 -5.17 -7.87
N ILE A 272 -7.89 -5.38 -7.10
CA ILE A 272 -7.88 -6.38 -6.03
C ILE A 272 -8.69 -5.81 -4.86
N PRO A 273 -9.76 -6.49 -4.42
CA PRO A 273 -10.57 -6.03 -3.31
C PRO A 273 -9.78 -6.12 -2.00
N ARG A 274 -10.17 -5.32 -1.03
CA ARG A 274 -9.73 -5.48 0.36
C ARG A 274 -10.41 -6.70 0.94
N LEU A 275 -9.67 -7.48 1.71
CA LEU A 275 -10.23 -8.65 2.35
C LEU A 275 -11.20 -8.25 3.48
N SER A 276 -12.34 -8.90 3.51
CA SER A 276 -13.27 -8.89 4.64
C SER A 276 -12.66 -9.62 5.85
N SER A 277 -13.29 -9.49 7.02
CA SER A 277 -12.84 -10.21 8.22
C SER A 277 -12.83 -11.73 8.03
N ASP A 278 -13.86 -12.27 7.38
CA ASP A 278 -14.03 -13.71 7.13
C ASP A 278 -12.99 -14.23 6.12
N GLU A 279 -12.64 -13.41 5.11
CA GLU A 279 -11.58 -13.74 4.16
C GLU A 279 -10.20 -13.71 4.81
N VAL A 280 -9.95 -12.75 5.72
CA VAL A 280 -8.72 -12.70 6.54
C VAL A 280 -8.64 -13.92 7.45
N GLU A 281 -9.75 -14.30 8.10
CA GLU A 281 -9.80 -15.51 8.94
C GLU A 281 -9.50 -16.77 8.14
N THR A 282 -10.13 -16.93 6.98
CA THR A 282 -9.87 -18.04 6.07
C THR A 282 -8.40 -18.07 5.62
N TYR A 283 -7.85 -16.89 5.26
CA TYR A 283 -6.46 -16.77 4.85
C TYR A 283 -5.48 -17.18 5.95
N ILE A 284 -5.68 -16.68 7.17
CA ILE A 284 -4.84 -17.00 8.32
C ILE A 284 -4.97 -18.49 8.68
N SER A 285 -6.20 -19.04 8.68
CA SER A 285 -6.44 -20.45 8.89
C SER A 285 -5.69 -21.31 7.87
N CYS A 286 -5.75 -20.98 6.59
CA CYS A 286 -5.01 -21.70 5.55
C CYS A 286 -3.49 -21.63 5.75
N LEU A 287 -2.96 -20.48 6.18
CA LEU A 287 -1.52 -20.37 6.49
C LEU A 287 -1.13 -21.25 7.67
N LEU A 288 -1.92 -21.27 8.75
CA LEU A 288 -1.66 -22.11 9.92
C LEU A 288 -1.74 -23.59 9.54
N LEU A 289 -2.80 -24.00 8.86
CA LEU A 289 -3.02 -25.38 8.39
C LEU A 289 -1.94 -25.86 7.42
N GLN A 290 -1.40 -24.99 6.58
CA GLN A 290 -0.25 -25.32 5.72
C GLN A 290 0.98 -25.75 6.52
N SER A 291 1.16 -25.24 7.74
CA SER A 291 2.29 -25.61 8.60
C SER A 291 2.04 -26.85 9.44
N GLU A 292 0.80 -27.30 9.55
CA GLU A 292 0.35 -28.40 10.40
C GLU A 292 0.02 -29.66 9.60
N LEU A 293 -0.47 -29.49 8.37
CA LEU A 293 -0.90 -30.60 7.52
C LEU A 293 0.23 -31.09 6.60
N GLU A 294 0.16 -32.35 6.23
CA GLU A 294 0.94 -32.93 5.14
C GLU A 294 0.61 -32.21 3.81
N LYS A 295 1.60 -32.06 2.95
CA LYS A 295 1.46 -31.28 1.72
C LYS A 295 0.28 -31.71 0.83
N ASP A 296 0.12 -33.03 0.63
CA ASP A 296 -0.94 -33.58 -0.22
C ASP A 296 -2.33 -33.34 0.37
N VAL A 297 -2.46 -33.42 1.71
CA VAL A 297 -3.71 -33.12 2.42
C VAL A 297 -4.04 -31.64 2.30
N PHE A 298 -3.03 -30.77 2.45
CA PHE A 298 -3.20 -29.32 2.31
C PHE A 298 -3.56 -28.91 0.88
N ASP A 299 -2.89 -29.47 -0.14
CA ASP A 299 -3.18 -29.19 -1.55
C ASP A 299 -4.64 -29.63 -1.90
N ASN A 300 -5.10 -30.74 -1.35
CA ASN A 300 -6.49 -31.17 -1.49
C ASN A 300 -7.47 -30.23 -0.76
N LEU A 301 -7.12 -29.77 0.46
CA LEU A 301 -7.93 -28.78 1.18
C LEU A 301 -8.12 -27.49 0.38
N VAL A 302 -7.06 -26.95 -0.20
CA VAL A 302 -7.14 -25.74 -1.05
C VAL A 302 -8.07 -25.95 -2.24
N ASN A 303 -8.02 -27.12 -2.88
CA ASN A 303 -8.91 -27.47 -3.98
C ASN A 303 -10.39 -27.55 -3.54
N GLU A 304 -10.67 -28.17 -2.38
CA GLU A 304 -12.03 -28.27 -1.83
C GLU A 304 -12.57 -26.88 -1.39
N ILE A 305 -11.71 -26.02 -0.82
CA ILE A 305 -12.07 -24.62 -0.54
C ILE A 305 -12.50 -23.90 -1.83
N GLY A 306 -11.70 -24.00 -2.88
CA GLY A 306 -12.03 -23.38 -4.18
C GLY A 306 -13.36 -23.88 -4.76
N LYS A 307 -13.65 -25.21 -4.67
CA LYS A 307 -14.93 -25.75 -5.11
C LYS A 307 -16.10 -25.24 -4.25
N ALA A 308 -15.95 -25.24 -2.93
CA ALA A 308 -17.00 -24.77 -2.02
C ALA A 308 -17.35 -23.30 -2.23
N ARG A 309 -16.37 -22.46 -2.54
CA ARG A 309 -16.59 -21.04 -2.88
C ARG A 309 -17.36 -20.85 -4.19
N VAL A 310 -17.10 -21.68 -5.18
CA VAL A 310 -17.84 -21.64 -6.47
C VAL A 310 -19.27 -22.17 -6.30
N GLU A 311 -19.48 -23.20 -5.46
CA GLU A 311 -20.80 -23.81 -5.23
C GLU A 311 -21.74 -22.88 -4.44
N ASP A 312 -21.27 -22.21 -3.41
CA ASP A 312 -22.08 -21.34 -2.57
C ASP A 312 -21.22 -20.17 -2.01
N PHE A 313 -21.09 -19.13 -2.82
CA PHE A 313 -20.31 -17.94 -2.48
C PHE A 313 -20.82 -17.23 -1.21
N GLU A 314 -22.16 -17.11 -1.05
CA GLU A 314 -22.76 -16.35 0.06
C GLU A 314 -22.67 -17.10 1.40
N LYS A 315 -22.64 -18.43 1.38
CA LYS A 315 -22.67 -19.29 2.58
C LYS A 315 -21.40 -20.10 2.76
N PHE A 316 -20.31 -19.70 2.09
CA PHE A 316 -19.03 -20.35 2.26
C PHE A 316 -18.63 -20.38 3.74
N SER A 317 -18.15 -21.52 4.20
CA SER A 317 -17.62 -21.72 5.55
C SER A 317 -16.47 -22.70 5.51
N LEU A 318 -15.28 -22.25 5.92
CA LEU A 318 -14.10 -23.11 6.02
C LEU A 318 -14.35 -24.29 6.98
N HIS A 319 -15.07 -24.06 8.07
CA HIS A 319 -15.40 -25.11 9.06
C HIS A 319 -16.13 -26.28 8.40
N LYS A 320 -17.13 -26.02 7.54
CA LYS A 320 -17.86 -27.08 6.81
C LYS A 320 -16.94 -27.87 5.87
N VAL A 321 -15.98 -27.21 5.23
CA VAL A 321 -14.99 -27.90 4.37
C VAL A 321 -14.10 -28.82 5.19
N LEU A 322 -13.61 -28.36 6.34
CA LEU A 322 -12.77 -29.14 7.24
C LEU A 322 -13.52 -30.34 7.83
N GLU A 323 -14.77 -30.14 8.25
CA GLU A 323 -15.65 -31.25 8.71
C GLU A 323 -15.82 -32.31 7.62
N LYS A 324 -16.14 -31.90 6.37
CA LYS A 324 -16.29 -32.82 5.22
C LYS A 324 -15.02 -33.63 4.96
N MET A 325 -13.86 -33.03 5.23
CA MET A 325 -12.55 -33.68 5.04
C MET A 325 -12.04 -34.42 6.27
N ASN A 326 -12.77 -34.40 7.39
CA ASN A 326 -12.36 -34.94 8.70
C ASN A 326 -11.01 -34.38 9.19
N ILE A 327 -10.79 -33.06 9.00
CA ILE A 327 -9.59 -32.36 9.46
C ILE A 327 -9.91 -31.67 10.79
N GLU A 328 -9.21 -32.06 11.86
CA GLU A 328 -9.30 -31.39 13.15
C GLU A 328 -8.38 -30.16 13.17
N ALA A 329 -8.94 -28.98 13.31
CA ALA A 329 -8.22 -27.69 13.21
C ALA A 329 -8.69 -26.66 14.25
N ASN A 330 -9.26 -27.08 15.36
CA ASN A 330 -9.94 -26.18 16.31
C ASN A 330 -9.03 -25.09 16.89
N GLU A 331 -7.74 -25.40 17.19
CA GLU A 331 -6.81 -24.42 17.73
C GLU A 331 -6.43 -23.37 16.67
N SER A 332 -6.07 -23.81 15.46
CA SER A 332 -5.66 -22.92 14.38
C SER A 332 -6.79 -21.99 13.92
N ILE A 333 -8.04 -22.50 13.86
CA ILE A 333 -9.21 -21.69 13.56
C ILE A 333 -9.47 -20.69 14.68
N ALA A 334 -9.40 -21.09 15.94
CA ALA A 334 -9.62 -20.19 17.07
C ALA A 334 -8.58 -19.05 17.12
N VAL A 335 -7.31 -19.35 16.84
CA VAL A 335 -6.26 -18.32 16.70
C VAL A 335 -6.53 -17.43 15.51
N ALA A 336 -6.93 -17.99 14.36
CA ALA A 336 -7.22 -17.23 13.15
C ALA A 336 -8.40 -16.27 13.37
N SER A 337 -9.50 -16.75 13.95
CA SER A 337 -10.69 -15.93 14.24
C SER A 337 -10.37 -14.77 15.17
N GLN A 338 -9.62 -15.03 16.26
CA GLN A 338 -9.20 -13.98 17.18
C GLN A 338 -8.34 -12.90 16.52
N VAL A 339 -7.40 -13.30 15.66
CA VAL A 339 -6.47 -12.37 15.02
C VAL A 339 -7.11 -11.65 13.84
N ALA A 340 -8.00 -12.33 13.10
CA ALA A 340 -8.61 -11.81 11.88
C ALA A 340 -9.46 -10.56 12.11
N SER A 341 -10.30 -10.55 13.16
CA SER A 341 -11.17 -9.41 13.47
C SER A 341 -10.37 -8.11 13.65
N VAL A 342 -9.20 -8.23 14.24
CA VAL A 342 -8.33 -7.09 14.54
C VAL A 342 -7.44 -6.72 13.36
N LEU A 343 -6.87 -7.70 12.66
CA LEU A 343 -6.03 -7.43 11.48
C LEU A 343 -6.85 -6.90 10.30
N SER A 344 -8.12 -7.29 10.17
CA SER A 344 -8.99 -6.76 9.13
C SER A 344 -9.28 -5.27 9.34
N GLN A 345 -9.53 -4.84 10.57
CA GLN A 345 -9.77 -3.44 10.90
C GLN A 345 -8.48 -2.62 10.91
N GLY A 346 -7.45 -3.08 11.62
CA GLY A 346 -6.21 -2.34 11.84
C GLY A 346 -5.26 -2.30 10.65
N LEU A 347 -5.26 -3.34 9.81
CA LEU A 347 -4.37 -3.51 8.66
C LEU A 347 -5.13 -3.61 7.32
N HIS A 348 -6.43 -3.29 7.31
CA HIS A 348 -7.31 -3.40 6.14
C HIS A 348 -7.25 -4.77 5.44
N GLY A 349 -7.04 -5.83 6.20
CA GLY A 349 -6.99 -7.19 5.66
C GLY A 349 -5.81 -7.45 4.70
N ASN A 350 -4.70 -6.72 4.84
CA ASN A 350 -3.56 -6.86 3.93
C ASN A 350 -2.85 -8.23 4.11
N PRO A 351 -2.82 -9.11 3.09
CA PRO A 351 -2.27 -10.47 3.21
C PRO A 351 -0.80 -10.52 3.64
N ARG A 352 0.01 -9.59 3.17
CA ARG A 352 1.43 -9.51 3.52
C ARG A 352 1.61 -9.14 4.99
N GLN A 353 0.81 -8.20 5.48
CA GLN A 353 0.84 -7.83 6.89
C GLN A 353 0.39 -8.98 7.79
N CYS A 354 -0.62 -9.75 7.37
CA CYS A 354 -1.03 -10.97 8.08
C CYS A 354 0.12 -11.99 8.15
N LYS A 355 0.82 -12.28 7.04
CA LYS A 355 2.01 -13.16 7.04
C LYS A 355 3.11 -12.64 7.98
N ARG A 356 3.41 -11.36 7.94
CA ARG A 356 4.45 -10.74 8.78
C ARG A 356 4.08 -10.80 10.26
N PHE A 357 2.82 -10.56 10.59
CA PHE A 357 2.31 -10.71 11.94
C PHE A 357 2.47 -12.16 12.44
N LEU A 358 2.02 -13.14 11.66
CA LEU A 358 2.16 -14.56 12.00
C LEU A 358 3.62 -14.97 12.13
N ASN A 359 4.50 -14.53 11.22
CA ASN A 359 5.93 -14.82 11.31
C ASN A 359 6.55 -14.25 12.60
N SER A 360 6.17 -13.02 12.97
CA SER A 360 6.62 -12.40 14.23
C SER A 360 6.11 -13.18 15.45
N MET A 361 4.86 -13.63 15.43
CA MET A 361 4.27 -14.46 16.47
C MET A 361 5.03 -15.78 16.62
N TYR A 362 5.23 -16.51 15.53
CA TYR A 362 5.95 -17.78 15.54
C TYR A 362 7.41 -17.63 15.98
N MET A 363 8.07 -16.53 15.59
CA MET A 363 9.42 -16.25 16.06
C MET A 363 9.47 -16.14 17.58
N ARG A 364 8.52 -15.43 18.20
CA ARG A 364 8.44 -15.26 19.66
C ARG A 364 8.12 -16.57 20.37
N LEU A 365 7.19 -17.37 19.82
CA LEU A 365 6.90 -18.71 20.33
C LEU A 365 8.15 -19.60 20.33
N LYS A 366 8.92 -19.60 19.23
CA LYS A 366 10.18 -20.35 19.12
C LYS A 366 11.26 -19.83 20.08
N MET A 367 11.36 -18.53 20.25
CA MET A 367 12.29 -17.94 21.23
C MET A 367 11.95 -18.37 22.67
N ALA A 368 10.67 -18.48 23.00
CA ALA A 368 10.21 -18.99 24.29
C ALA A 368 10.53 -20.50 24.45
N GLU A 369 10.23 -21.29 23.42
CA GLU A 369 10.54 -22.73 23.38
C GLU A 369 12.04 -22.99 23.60
N PHE A 370 12.94 -22.24 22.97
CA PHE A 370 14.39 -22.37 23.18
C PHE A 370 14.85 -22.03 24.61
N LYS A 371 14.02 -21.34 25.36
CA LYS A 371 14.24 -21.08 26.80
C LYS A 371 13.42 -22.00 27.71
N ASN A 372 12.84 -23.08 27.16
CA ASN A 372 11.95 -23.99 27.86
C ASN A 372 10.78 -23.27 28.55
N LYS A 373 10.22 -22.27 27.87
CA LYS A 373 9.02 -21.55 28.29
C LYS A 373 7.90 -21.77 27.27
N VAL A 374 6.68 -21.86 27.79
CA VAL A 374 5.48 -21.98 26.96
C VAL A 374 4.73 -20.64 27.00
N LEU A 375 4.36 -20.14 25.84
CA LEU A 375 3.48 -18.99 25.68
C LEU A 375 2.16 -19.47 25.05
N ASP A 376 1.04 -19.00 25.60
CA ASP A 376 -0.25 -19.20 24.96
C ASP A 376 -0.33 -18.36 23.68
N LYS A 377 -0.73 -18.98 22.56
CA LYS A 377 -0.78 -18.32 21.24
C LYS A 377 -1.82 -17.20 21.20
N LYS A 378 -2.97 -17.38 21.90
CA LYS A 378 -4.07 -16.41 21.91
C LYS A 378 -3.71 -15.17 22.71
N ILE A 379 -3.09 -15.34 23.89
CA ILE A 379 -2.60 -14.25 24.71
C ILE A 379 -1.53 -13.47 23.94
N LEU A 380 -0.55 -14.18 23.36
CA LEU A 380 0.50 -13.55 22.57
C LEU A 380 -0.07 -12.76 21.38
N ALA A 381 -1.03 -13.33 20.65
CA ALA A 381 -1.68 -12.68 19.53
C ALA A 381 -2.40 -11.40 19.96
N LYS A 382 -3.19 -11.43 21.06
CA LYS A 382 -3.90 -10.27 21.60
C LYS A 382 -2.96 -9.13 22.00
N ILE A 383 -1.83 -9.44 22.64
CA ILE A 383 -0.82 -8.43 23.02
C ILE A 383 -0.10 -7.90 21.78
N MET A 384 0.23 -8.76 20.81
CA MET A 384 0.88 -8.34 19.56
C MET A 384 0.02 -7.43 18.71
N VAL A 385 -1.29 -7.64 18.71
CA VAL A 385 -2.26 -6.75 18.06
C VAL A 385 -2.20 -5.36 18.66
N LEU A 386 -2.18 -5.26 19.99
CA LEU A 386 -2.02 -4.01 20.71
C LEU A 386 -0.71 -3.32 20.35
N GLU A 387 0.39 -4.08 20.31
CA GLU A 387 1.71 -3.59 19.88
C GLU A 387 1.67 -2.98 18.47
N TYR A 388 0.90 -3.58 17.57
CA TYR A 388 0.83 -3.16 16.16
C TYR A 388 -0.04 -1.92 15.96
N ILE A 389 -1.18 -1.82 16.67
CA ILE A 389 -2.21 -0.82 16.41
C ILE A 389 -2.12 0.36 17.39
N ARG A 390 -1.77 0.10 18.66
CA ARG A 390 -1.67 1.11 19.73
C ARG A 390 -0.36 0.98 20.50
N PRO A 391 0.80 1.32 19.90
CA PRO A 391 2.12 1.15 20.53
C PRO A 391 2.26 1.86 21.88
N GLN A 392 1.60 3.01 22.05
CA GLN A 392 1.61 3.76 23.31
C GLN A 392 0.93 2.97 24.43
N LEU A 393 -0.27 2.47 24.15
CA LEU A 393 -1.03 1.67 25.09
C LEU A 393 -0.32 0.36 25.40
N PHE A 394 0.32 -0.27 24.41
CA PHE A 394 1.17 -1.44 24.60
C PHE A 394 2.29 -1.16 25.61
N ASN A 395 3.02 -0.05 25.47
CA ASN A 395 4.07 0.33 26.41
C ASN A 395 3.50 0.61 27.81
N LYS A 396 2.35 1.25 27.90
CA LYS A 396 1.68 1.53 29.18
C LYS A 396 1.27 0.24 29.88
N ILE A 397 0.64 -0.70 29.18
CA ILE A 397 0.27 -2.03 29.73
C ILE A 397 1.51 -2.83 30.15
N ALA A 398 2.61 -2.75 29.37
CA ALA A 398 3.87 -3.38 29.75
C ALA A 398 4.41 -2.83 31.09
N ASN A 399 4.39 -1.52 31.27
CA ASN A 399 4.82 -0.88 32.52
C ASN A 399 3.92 -1.28 33.69
N MET A 400 2.59 -1.23 33.51
CA MET A 400 1.61 -1.67 34.53
C MET A 400 1.79 -3.13 34.94
N THR A 401 2.18 -3.98 33.98
CA THR A 401 2.50 -5.39 34.26
C THR A 401 3.74 -5.50 35.16
N MET A 402 4.77 -4.69 34.90
CA MET A 402 5.99 -4.68 35.71
C MET A 402 5.75 -4.09 37.09
N ASP A 403 4.90 -3.07 37.20
CA ASP A 403 4.52 -2.40 38.45
C ASP A 403 3.49 -3.22 39.27
N GLY A 404 2.93 -4.28 38.71
CA GLY A 404 1.96 -5.17 39.37
C GLY A 404 0.56 -4.58 39.53
N ILE A 405 0.22 -3.52 38.77
CA ILE A 405 -1.08 -2.85 38.85
C ILE A 405 -2.00 -3.19 37.66
N LEU A 406 -1.55 -4.04 36.74
CA LEU A 406 -2.31 -4.35 35.53
C LEU A 406 -3.71 -4.85 35.81
N GLN A 407 -3.88 -5.78 36.77
CA GLN A 407 -5.18 -6.36 37.10
C GLN A 407 -6.18 -5.30 37.51
N SER A 408 -5.80 -4.38 38.44
CA SER A 408 -6.68 -3.33 38.91
C SER A 408 -7.07 -2.31 37.84
N GLU A 409 -6.20 -2.08 36.85
CA GLU A 409 -6.40 -1.10 35.79
C GLU A 409 -7.15 -1.67 34.59
N LEU A 410 -6.92 -2.97 34.23
CA LEU A 410 -7.49 -3.58 33.02
C LEU A 410 -8.81 -4.33 33.29
N ALA A 411 -8.97 -4.98 34.45
CA ALA A 411 -10.16 -5.74 34.77
C ALA A 411 -11.47 -4.95 34.67
N PRO A 412 -11.55 -3.65 35.04
CA PRO A 412 -12.75 -2.85 34.86
C PRO A 412 -13.18 -2.71 33.40
N PHE A 413 -12.26 -2.70 32.45
CA PHE A 413 -12.56 -2.65 31.02
C PHE A 413 -12.96 -4.00 30.46
N GLU A 414 -12.29 -5.08 30.88
CA GLU A 414 -12.52 -6.44 30.38
C GLU A 414 -13.82 -7.06 30.91
N ASN A 415 -14.29 -6.64 32.10
CA ASN A 415 -15.48 -7.19 32.76
C ASN A 415 -16.68 -6.24 32.70
N ARG A 416 -16.57 -5.11 31.99
CA ARG A 416 -17.63 -4.09 31.93
C ARG A 416 -18.91 -4.65 31.33
N ARG A 417 -20.03 -4.40 32.03
CA ARG A 417 -21.39 -4.58 31.52
C ARG A 417 -22.00 -3.24 31.24
N ASP A 418 -22.88 -3.17 30.24
CA ASP A 418 -23.60 -1.90 29.92
C ASP A 418 -24.31 -1.33 31.13
N GLY A 419 -23.95 -0.10 31.51
CA GLY A 419 -24.59 0.66 32.59
C GLY A 419 -23.83 0.70 33.93
N GLU A 420 -22.58 0.21 34.01
CA GLU A 420 -21.75 0.23 35.22
C GLU A 420 -20.96 1.53 35.41
N GLU A 421 -20.50 1.75 36.68
CA GLU A 421 -19.82 2.94 37.19
C GLU A 421 -18.63 3.44 36.35
N GLU A 422 -18.36 4.75 36.55
CA GLU A 422 -17.23 5.43 35.90
C GLU A 422 -15.89 4.78 36.23
N ILE A 423 -15.14 4.36 35.21
CA ILE A 423 -13.81 3.73 35.37
C ILE A 423 -12.84 4.74 35.93
N GLN A 424 -12.11 4.37 36.97
CA GLN A 424 -11.03 5.16 37.57
C GLN A 424 -9.69 4.50 37.27
N GLY A 425 -8.62 5.28 37.29
CA GLY A 425 -7.27 4.76 37.07
C GLY A 425 -6.56 5.38 35.87
N GLU A 426 -5.37 4.88 35.60
CA GLU A 426 -4.53 5.43 34.53
C GLU A 426 -5.00 5.10 33.11
N LEU A 427 -5.82 4.07 32.94
CA LEU A 427 -6.42 3.71 31.66
C LEU A 427 -7.75 4.46 31.39
N LYS A 428 -8.28 5.26 32.32
CA LYS A 428 -9.52 6.02 32.16
C LYS A 428 -9.57 6.82 30.87
N ILE A 429 -8.48 7.44 30.44
CA ILE A 429 -8.41 8.22 29.21
C ILE A 429 -8.74 7.40 27.96
N TRP A 430 -8.49 6.08 28.00
CA TRP A 430 -8.74 5.16 26.89
C TRP A 430 -10.20 4.67 26.86
N GLU A 431 -11.01 5.00 27.85
CA GLU A 431 -12.44 4.67 27.88
C GLU A 431 -13.20 5.20 26.66
N LYS A 432 -12.74 6.34 26.10
CA LYS A 432 -13.32 6.96 24.92
C LYS A 432 -12.86 6.33 23.60
N ASP A 433 -11.83 5.50 23.62
CA ASP A 433 -11.32 4.79 22.44
C ASP A 433 -12.16 3.52 22.20
N GLU A 434 -13.01 3.55 21.17
CA GLU A 434 -13.88 2.44 20.80
C GLU A 434 -13.08 1.17 20.48
N TRP A 435 -11.96 1.31 19.75
CA TRP A 435 -11.10 0.19 19.45
C TRP A 435 -10.51 -0.48 20.70
N PHE A 436 -10.13 0.30 21.71
CA PHE A 436 -9.62 -0.26 22.96
C PHE A 436 -10.70 -1.02 23.73
N ARG A 437 -11.93 -0.52 23.76
CA ARG A 437 -13.07 -1.24 24.37
C ARG A 437 -13.31 -2.58 23.69
N ASP A 438 -13.34 -2.58 22.35
CA ASP A 438 -13.49 -3.81 21.57
C ASP A 438 -12.35 -4.79 21.83
N TRP A 439 -11.10 -4.30 21.90
CA TRP A 439 -9.94 -5.10 22.21
C TRP A 439 -10.01 -5.70 23.63
N CYS A 440 -10.48 -4.94 24.63
CA CYS A 440 -10.69 -5.45 25.99
C CYS A 440 -11.77 -6.54 26.03
N ALA A 441 -12.84 -6.38 25.26
CA ALA A 441 -13.95 -7.34 25.20
C ALA A 441 -13.55 -8.69 24.57
N MET A 442 -12.47 -8.74 23.79
CA MET A 442 -11.99 -9.97 23.14
C MET A 442 -11.41 -10.97 24.14
N GLU A 443 -11.68 -12.26 23.94
CA GLU A 443 -11.01 -13.34 24.67
C GLU A 443 -9.61 -13.65 24.10
N PRO A 444 -8.63 -14.06 24.95
CA PRO A 444 -8.73 -14.25 26.40
C PRO A 444 -8.67 -12.92 27.16
N LYS A 445 -9.25 -12.89 28.38
CA LYS A 445 -9.02 -11.79 29.33
C LYS A 445 -7.55 -11.78 29.75
N LEU A 446 -6.94 -10.60 29.84
CA LEU A 446 -5.53 -10.44 30.17
C LEU A 446 -5.30 -9.98 31.61
N SER A 447 -6.32 -9.45 32.27
CA SER A 447 -6.24 -8.93 33.65
C SER A 447 -5.83 -10.01 34.67
N ASP A 448 -6.21 -11.26 34.42
CA ASP A 448 -5.92 -12.38 35.32
C ASP A 448 -4.64 -13.16 34.96
N GLU A 449 -3.96 -12.74 33.88
CA GLU A 449 -2.80 -13.43 33.34
C GLU A 449 -1.46 -12.79 33.75
N ASP A 450 -0.43 -13.59 33.98
CA ASP A 450 0.93 -13.11 34.18
C ASP A 450 1.59 -12.77 32.83
N LEU A 451 1.50 -11.53 32.42
CA LEU A 451 2.03 -11.06 31.13
C LEU A 451 3.54 -10.78 31.12
N ARG A 452 4.25 -10.87 32.27
CA ARG A 452 5.70 -10.57 32.37
C ARG A 452 6.53 -11.40 31.41
N LEU A 453 6.19 -12.65 31.23
CA LEU A 453 6.89 -13.55 30.32
C LEU A 453 6.67 -13.14 28.84
N TYR A 454 5.47 -12.71 28.48
CA TYR A 454 5.15 -12.24 27.13
C TYR A 454 5.92 -10.97 26.82
N PHE A 455 5.93 -9.97 27.69
CA PHE A 455 6.70 -8.75 27.50
C PHE A 455 8.21 -8.99 27.49
N TYR A 456 8.70 -9.99 28.20
CA TYR A 456 10.11 -10.38 28.12
C TYR A 456 10.52 -10.79 26.69
N PHE A 457 9.70 -11.55 25.97
CA PHE A 457 9.97 -11.94 24.58
C PHE A 457 9.59 -10.87 23.55
N MET A 458 8.92 -9.80 24.00
CA MET A 458 8.56 -8.65 23.18
C MET A 458 9.43 -7.42 23.45
N ARG A 459 10.41 -7.52 24.36
CA ARG A 459 11.23 -6.38 24.80
C ARG A 459 12.05 -5.68 23.70
N THR A 460 12.43 -6.41 22.65
CA THR A 460 13.13 -5.81 21.49
C THR A 460 12.26 -4.81 20.75
N SER A 461 10.95 -4.94 20.87
CA SER A 461 9.99 -4.00 20.31
C SER A 461 9.78 -2.77 21.18
N LEU A 462 10.10 -2.83 22.47
CA LEU A 462 9.95 -1.70 23.41
C LEU A 462 11.05 -0.65 23.23
N ASP A 463 12.29 -1.06 22.94
CA ASP A 463 13.45 -0.16 22.95
C ASP A 463 13.89 0.37 21.56
N GLU A 464 13.57 -0.29 20.46
CA GLU A 464 14.14 -0.01 19.12
C GLU A 464 13.16 0.65 18.12
N LYS A 465 11.96 1.06 18.54
CA LYS A 465 10.88 1.45 17.61
C LYS A 465 11.13 2.71 16.79
N ILE A 466 11.95 3.63 17.25
CA ILE A 466 12.10 4.96 16.62
C ILE A 466 12.74 4.87 15.23
N SER A 467 13.74 4.00 15.08
CA SER A 467 14.46 3.81 13.80
C SER A 467 13.70 2.94 12.80
N ARG A 468 12.84 2.00 13.26
CA ARG A 468 12.09 1.08 12.40
C ARG A 468 10.74 1.63 11.93
N ILE A 469 10.16 2.59 12.65
CA ILE A 469 8.87 3.20 12.33
C ILE A 469 8.89 3.82 10.93
N SER A 470 9.94 4.58 10.60
CA SER A 470 10.07 5.20 9.27
C SER A 470 10.32 4.19 8.13
N SER A 471 10.85 3.01 8.44
CA SER A 471 11.11 1.96 7.44
C SER A 471 9.90 1.06 7.16
N SER A 472 8.88 1.08 8.02
CA SER A 472 7.65 0.28 7.88
C SER A 472 6.52 1.02 7.17
N LEU A 473 6.63 2.33 6.99
CA LEU A 473 5.64 3.14 6.29
C LEU A 473 5.65 2.86 4.78
N SER A 474 4.48 2.84 4.18
CA SER A 474 4.35 2.89 2.73
C SER A 474 4.94 4.20 2.18
N PRO A 475 5.33 4.27 0.91
CA PRO A 475 5.79 5.52 0.32
C PRO A 475 4.78 6.67 0.44
N ALA A 476 3.47 6.37 0.36
CA ALA A 476 2.42 7.36 0.56
C ALA A 476 2.40 7.88 2.01
N ALA A 477 2.53 6.99 2.99
CA ALA A 477 2.59 7.36 4.40
C ALA A 477 3.88 8.12 4.75
N LYS A 478 5.01 7.80 4.10
CA LYS A 478 6.25 8.59 4.21
C LYS A 478 6.10 9.99 3.66
N ASP A 479 5.52 10.13 2.46
CA ASP A 479 5.26 11.44 1.84
C ASP A 479 4.36 12.30 2.74
N VAL A 480 3.32 11.70 3.35
CA VAL A 480 2.47 12.38 4.33
C VAL A 480 3.27 12.83 5.55
N LEU A 481 4.09 11.96 6.13
CA LEU A 481 4.93 12.31 7.28
C LEU A 481 5.90 13.45 6.95
N ASP A 482 6.61 13.35 5.83
CA ASP A 482 7.58 14.36 5.38
C ASP A 482 6.91 15.73 5.13
N LYS A 483 5.70 15.73 4.56
CA LYS A 483 4.91 16.94 4.34
C LYS A 483 4.43 17.55 5.66
N LEU A 484 3.94 16.75 6.61
CA LEU A 484 3.52 17.23 7.93
C LEU A 484 4.69 17.82 8.74
N MET A 485 5.90 17.29 8.55
CA MET A 485 7.11 17.78 9.22
C MET A 485 7.79 18.94 8.49
N SER A 486 7.31 19.36 7.32
CA SER A 486 7.97 20.34 6.44
C SER A 486 7.75 21.81 6.80
N LYS A 487 6.97 22.14 7.82
CA LYS A 487 6.61 23.52 8.24
C LYS A 487 5.92 24.36 7.14
N SER A 488 5.33 23.75 6.15
CA SER A 488 4.66 24.39 5.03
C SER A 488 3.16 24.15 5.08
N ASP A 489 2.35 25.20 5.17
CA ASP A 489 0.88 25.11 5.19
C ASP A 489 0.32 24.43 3.94
N ILE A 490 0.93 24.66 2.78
CA ILE A 490 0.51 24.03 1.52
C ILE A 490 0.75 22.52 1.60
N LYS A 491 1.95 22.11 2.01
CA LYS A 491 2.29 20.70 2.11
C LYS A 491 1.48 19.99 3.21
N MET A 492 1.26 20.66 4.34
CA MET A 492 0.38 20.16 5.39
C MET A 492 -1.05 19.93 4.87
N SER A 493 -1.61 20.90 4.13
CA SER A 493 -2.95 20.76 3.54
C SER A 493 -3.04 19.61 2.53
N GLU A 494 -1.99 19.37 1.75
CA GLU A 494 -1.90 18.21 0.87
C GLU A 494 -1.82 16.89 1.66
N ALA A 495 -0.98 16.85 2.70
CA ALA A 495 -0.84 15.67 3.56
C ALA A 495 -2.16 15.27 4.21
N LEU A 496 -2.94 16.26 4.71
CA LEU A 496 -4.25 16.02 5.31
C LEU A 496 -5.27 15.44 4.31
N LYS A 497 -5.19 15.79 3.04
CA LYS A 497 -6.05 15.20 1.99
C LYS A 497 -5.67 13.75 1.69
N ILE A 498 -4.37 13.47 1.64
CA ILE A 498 -3.86 12.12 1.37
C ILE A 498 -4.10 11.19 2.57
N SER A 499 -4.16 11.73 3.79
CA SER A 499 -4.34 10.93 5.00
C SER A 499 -5.65 10.12 5.03
N ASP A 500 -6.68 10.51 4.28
CA ASP A 500 -7.93 9.74 4.17
C ASP A 500 -7.71 8.36 3.50
N GLU A 501 -6.65 8.23 2.71
CA GLU A 501 -6.32 6.99 1.98
C GLU A 501 -5.42 6.04 2.79
N LEU A 502 -4.92 6.49 3.96
CA LEU A 502 -4.02 5.71 4.80
C LEU A 502 -4.78 4.77 5.73
N THR A 503 -4.13 3.65 6.06
CA THR A 503 -4.63 2.70 7.05
C THR A 503 -4.56 3.29 8.47
N SER A 504 -5.41 2.83 9.39
CA SER A 504 -5.36 3.26 10.79
C SER A 504 -3.98 2.99 11.43
N SER A 505 -3.31 1.90 11.06
CA SER A 505 -1.96 1.58 11.52
C SER A 505 -0.92 2.57 10.97
N GLU A 506 -1.01 2.98 9.71
CA GLU A 506 -0.11 4.00 9.15
C GLU A 506 -0.33 5.36 9.79
N LYS A 507 -1.59 5.75 10.02
CA LYS A 507 -1.94 7.00 10.71
C LYS A 507 -1.39 7.02 12.14
N ALA A 508 -1.56 5.94 12.91
CA ALA A 508 -0.99 5.82 14.25
C ALA A 508 0.55 5.86 14.21
N THR A 509 1.17 5.23 13.21
CA THR A 509 2.63 5.24 13.02
C THR A 509 3.15 6.64 12.70
N ILE A 510 2.45 7.39 11.85
CA ILE A 510 2.76 8.80 11.54
C ILE A 510 2.66 9.65 12.80
N LEU A 511 1.57 9.53 13.57
CA LEU A 511 1.38 10.26 14.82
C LEU A 511 2.54 10.01 15.81
N ASN A 512 2.91 8.73 15.97
CA ASN A 512 4.02 8.32 16.83
C ASN A 512 5.38 8.92 16.36
N ALA A 513 5.63 8.92 15.05
CA ALA A 513 6.85 9.49 14.49
C ALA A 513 6.91 11.00 14.71
N MET A 514 5.82 11.73 14.50
CA MET A 514 5.71 13.16 14.78
C MET A 514 5.96 13.46 16.26
N ALA A 515 5.26 12.77 17.16
CA ALA A 515 5.41 12.95 18.60
C ALA A 515 6.84 12.65 19.09
N THR A 516 7.46 11.61 18.56
CA THR A 516 8.85 11.23 18.87
C THR A 516 9.82 12.31 18.42
N ASN A 517 9.65 12.84 17.21
CA ASN A 517 10.48 13.95 16.71
C ASN A 517 10.32 15.19 17.60
N MET A 518 9.07 15.54 17.96
CA MET A 518 8.77 16.67 18.83
C MET A 518 9.39 16.51 20.23
N SER A 519 9.29 15.31 20.81
CA SER A 519 9.86 15.02 22.14
C SER A 519 11.38 15.12 22.18
N GLY A 520 12.05 14.84 21.06
CA GLY A 520 13.51 14.97 20.91
C GLY A 520 14.03 16.42 20.78
N GLN A 521 13.13 17.39 20.58
CA GLN A 521 13.50 18.80 20.44
C GLN A 521 13.67 19.47 21.79
N THR A 522 14.67 20.33 21.93
CA THR A 522 14.84 21.13 23.14
C THR A 522 13.67 22.09 23.36
N LYS A 523 13.08 22.59 22.27
CA LYS A 523 11.88 23.39 22.23
C LYS A 523 11.08 23.00 20.99
N ILE A 524 9.82 22.60 21.19
CA ILE A 524 8.93 22.20 20.08
C ILE A 524 8.58 23.44 19.25
N GLU A 525 8.64 23.31 17.95
CA GLU A 525 8.24 24.39 17.06
C GLU A 525 6.71 24.47 16.93
N LYS A 526 6.20 25.69 16.84
CA LYS A 526 4.77 25.96 16.75
C LYS A 526 4.11 25.23 15.56
N GLU A 527 4.79 25.26 14.43
CA GLU A 527 4.35 24.64 13.17
C GLU A 527 4.22 23.11 13.30
N HIS A 528 5.08 22.47 14.11
CA HIS A 528 4.95 21.04 14.37
C HIS A 528 3.73 20.72 15.24
N ILE A 529 3.42 21.56 16.24
CA ILE A 529 2.19 21.41 17.05
C ILE A 529 0.97 21.60 16.15
N GLU A 530 0.99 22.60 15.28
CA GLU A 530 -0.10 22.84 14.33
C GLU A 530 -0.35 21.64 13.41
N SER A 531 0.70 21.12 12.78
CA SER A 531 0.60 19.94 11.92
C SER A 531 0.11 18.72 12.68
N PHE A 532 0.63 18.48 13.89
CA PHE A 532 0.23 17.38 14.76
C PHE A 532 -1.26 17.46 15.12
N THR A 533 -1.71 18.62 15.61
CA THR A 533 -3.11 18.81 16.03
C THR A 533 -4.07 18.73 14.85
N LYS A 534 -3.77 19.35 13.72
CA LYS A 534 -4.59 19.28 12.50
C LYS A 534 -4.70 17.86 11.94
N PHE A 535 -3.60 17.10 11.99
CA PHE A 535 -3.61 15.70 11.59
C PHE A 535 -4.55 14.86 12.46
N VAL A 536 -4.56 15.10 13.78
CA VAL A 536 -5.45 14.39 14.71
C VAL A 536 -6.91 14.85 14.56
N ILE A 537 -7.17 16.16 14.39
CA ILE A 537 -8.52 16.69 14.14
C ILE A 537 -9.15 16.03 12.90
N LYS A 538 -8.34 15.81 11.88
CA LYS A 538 -8.76 15.11 10.65
C LYS A 538 -8.99 13.60 10.88
N ASN A 539 -8.20 12.98 11.76
CA ASN A 539 -8.22 11.55 12.08
C ASN A 539 -8.57 11.34 13.55
N LYS A 540 -9.84 11.60 13.91
CA LYS A 540 -10.33 11.66 15.30
C LYS A 540 -10.13 10.37 16.09
N GLU A 541 -10.01 9.24 15.42
CA GLU A 541 -9.67 7.95 16.02
C GLU A 541 -8.33 7.96 16.78
N LEU A 542 -7.46 8.95 16.51
CA LEU A 542 -6.17 9.10 17.16
C LEU A 542 -6.18 10.05 18.37
N SER A 543 -7.33 10.61 18.75
CA SER A 543 -7.41 11.68 19.76
C SER A 543 -6.87 11.28 21.12
N VAL A 544 -7.18 10.07 21.59
CA VAL A 544 -6.70 9.57 22.89
C VAL A 544 -5.19 9.31 22.86
N GLU A 545 -4.68 8.75 21.78
CA GLU A 545 -3.26 8.50 21.59
C GLU A 545 -2.47 9.83 21.51
N ALA A 546 -3.03 10.83 20.81
CA ALA A 546 -2.46 12.17 20.74
C ALA A 546 -2.41 12.85 22.11
N PHE A 547 -3.46 12.72 22.94
CA PHE A 547 -3.46 13.21 24.30
C PHE A 547 -2.38 12.54 25.14
N SER A 548 -2.22 11.22 25.04
CA SER A 548 -1.14 10.49 25.71
C SER A 548 0.24 11.02 25.32
N HIS A 549 0.47 11.33 24.04
CA HIS A 549 1.71 11.99 23.60
C HIS A 549 1.89 13.38 24.19
N CYS A 550 0.84 14.22 24.15
CA CYS A 550 0.89 15.57 24.72
C CYS A 550 1.21 15.54 26.21
N SER A 551 0.66 14.58 26.96
CA SER A 551 0.90 14.41 28.39
C SER A 551 2.37 14.08 28.73
N ASN A 552 3.11 13.54 27.77
CA ASN A 552 4.54 13.21 27.90
C ASN A 552 5.47 14.36 27.48
N PHE A 553 4.94 15.45 26.87
CA PHE A 553 5.76 16.61 26.57
C PHE A 553 6.13 17.39 27.83
N SER A 554 7.37 17.82 27.94
CA SER A 554 7.78 18.73 29.02
C SER A 554 7.16 20.11 28.80
N ALA A 555 6.59 20.71 29.85
CA ALA A 555 6.03 22.06 29.76
C ALA A 555 7.04 23.09 29.20
N LYS A 556 8.34 22.92 29.49
CA LYS A 556 9.40 23.80 28.98
C LYS A 556 9.65 23.68 27.47
N GLN A 557 9.24 22.56 26.86
CA GLN A 557 9.39 22.32 25.44
C GLN A 557 8.22 22.92 24.63
N VAL A 558 7.02 23.02 25.22
CA VAL A 558 5.81 23.47 24.53
C VAL A 558 5.82 24.99 24.37
N PRO A 559 5.74 25.54 23.15
CA PRO A 559 5.68 26.98 22.94
C PRO A 559 4.27 27.51 23.27
N VAL A 560 4.20 28.69 23.88
CA VAL A 560 2.93 29.36 24.19
C VAL A 560 2.07 29.57 22.92
N GLY A 561 2.71 29.86 21.78
CA GLY A 561 2.01 29.99 20.49
C GLY A 561 1.35 28.71 19.98
N GLY A 562 1.66 27.53 20.55
CA GLY A 562 1.02 26.25 20.27
C GLY A 562 -0.30 26.03 21.02
N CYS A 563 -0.56 26.81 22.08
CA CYS A 563 -1.74 26.62 22.94
C CYS A 563 -3.08 26.70 22.19
N VAL A 564 -3.17 27.56 21.17
CA VAL A 564 -4.36 27.72 20.34
C VAL A 564 -4.70 26.42 19.60
N TYR A 565 -3.71 25.75 19.03
CA TYR A 565 -3.91 24.50 18.28
C TYR A 565 -4.25 23.34 19.24
N ILE A 566 -3.65 23.30 20.42
CA ILE A 566 -3.97 22.32 21.46
C ILE A 566 -5.41 22.51 21.95
N ALA A 567 -5.85 23.73 22.14
CA ALA A 567 -7.22 24.04 22.53
C ALA A 567 -8.23 23.69 21.41
N GLU A 568 -7.89 23.96 20.14
CA GLU A 568 -8.68 23.55 18.99
C GLU A 568 -8.81 22.03 18.92
N LEU A 569 -7.71 21.29 19.11
CA LEU A 569 -7.72 19.84 19.18
C LEU A 569 -8.67 19.36 20.29
N ALA A 570 -8.57 19.91 21.49
CA ALA A 570 -9.42 19.56 22.62
C ALA A 570 -10.91 19.73 22.31
N LYS A 571 -11.31 20.87 21.72
CA LYS A 571 -12.70 21.15 21.31
C LYS A 571 -13.19 20.18 20.23
N LYS A 572 -12.39 19.97 19.17
CA LYS A 572 -12.79 19.15 18.01
C LYS A 572 -12.84 17.65 18.32
N THR A 573 -12.18 17.21 19.39
CA THR A 573 -12.13 15.81 19.83
C THR A 573 -12.96 15.54 21.08
N ASN A 574 -13.67 16.54 21.62
CA ASN A 574 -14.46 16.45 22.86
C ASN A 574 -13.63 16.00 24.08
N MET A 575 -12.38 16.46 24.17
CA MET A 575 -11.45 16.13 25.26
C MET A 575 -11.04 17.38 26.06
N GLU A 576 -11.93 18.35 26.19
CA GLU A 576 -11.61 19.63 26.84
C GLU A 576 -11.27 19.47 28.31
N SER A 577 -11.93 18.55 29.01
CA SER A 577 -11.66 18.26 30.42
C SER A 577 -10.23 17.78 30.64
N GLU A 578 -9.79 16.83 29.82
CA GLU A 578 -8.46 16.21 29.90
C GLU A 578 -7.35 17.21 29.58
N TYR A 579 -7.56 18.03 28.55
CA TYR A 579 -6.58 19.08 28.20
C TYR A 579 -6.56 20.24 29.21
N ARG A 580 -7.66 20.54 29.92
CA ARG A 580 -7.64 21.45 31.06
C ARG A 580 -6.82 20.90 32.22
N GLU A 581 -6.96 19.63 32.56
CA GLU A 581 -6.13 18.99 33.59
C GLU A 581 -4.64 19.01 33.21
N LEU A 582 -4.32 18.74 31.93
CA LEU A 582 -2.98 18.83 31.41
C LEU A 582 -2.42 20.25 31.46
N ALA A 583 -3.24 21.25 31.14
CA ALA A 583 -2.88 22.65 31.22
C ALA A 583 -2.53 23.08 32.67
N VAL A 584 -3.31 22.61 33.66
CA VAL A 584 -3.00 22.81 35.08
C VAL A 584 -1.66 22.16 35.46
N LYS A 585 -1.43 20.91 35.02
CA LYS A 585 -0.16 20.21 35.25
C LYS A 585 1.02 20.99 34.65
N TRP A 586 0.91 21.49 33.43
CA TRP A 586 1.94 22.32 32.81
C TRP A 586 2.06 23.69 33.48
N GLY A 587 0.97 24.28 33.96
CA GLY A 587 0.94 25.55 34.66
C GLY A 587 1.74 25.57 35.95
N ASN A 588 1.92 24.43 36.62
CA ASN A 588 2.79 24.28 37.78
C ASN A 588 4.28 24.53 37.44
N ILE A 589 4.67 24.41 36.15
CA ILE A 589 6.02 24.61 35.64
C ILE A 589 6.10 25.92 34.85
N GLU A 590 5.12 26.17 33.96
CA GLU A 590 5.06 27.29 33.01
C GLU A 590 3.66 27.92 33.04
N LYS A 591 3.41 28.91 33.88
CA LYS A 591 2.09 29.56 34.06
C LYS A 591 1.45 30.08 32.76
N ASN A 592 2.29 30.55 31.84
CA ASN A 592 1.80 31.10 30.57
C ASN A 592 1.13 30.03 29.66
N LEU A 593 1.51 28.75 29.82
CA LEU A 593 0.87 27.66 29.06
C LEU A 593 -0.55 27.39 29.54
N GLN A 594 -0.73 27.32 30.86
CA GLN A 594 -2.08 27.16 31.44
C GLN A 594 -2.99 28.29 31.00
N GLN A 595 -2.58 29.54 31.18
CA GLN A 595 -3.35 30.71 30.82
C GLN A 595 -3.63 30.77 29.29
N GLY A 596 -2.65 30.37 28.47
CA GLY A 596 -2.78 30.30 27.01
C GLY A 596 -3.82 29.26 26.54
N ILE A 597 -3.85 28.08 27.15
CA ILE A 597 -4.81 27.02 26.83
C ILE A 597 -6.20 27.38 27.34
N GLU A 598 -6.33 27.85 28.58
CA GLU A 598 -7.60 28.25 29.17
C GLU A 598 -8.26 29.38 28.37
N ASN A 599 -7.52 30.43 28.04
CA ASN A 599 -8.04 31.54 27.21
C ASN A 599 -8.46 31.04 25.81
N ALA A 600 -7.69 30.14 25.18
CA ALA A 600 -8.04 29.59 23.88
C ALA A 600 -9.26 28.64 23.92
N LEU A 601 -9.48 27.95 25.05
CA LEU A 601 -10.67 27.13 25.27
C LEU A 601 -11.92 27.97 25.53
N GLU A 602 -11.78 29.21 26.02
CA GLU A 602 -12.90 30.15 26.26
C GLU A 602 -13.25 30.99 25.02
N MET A 603 -12.36 31.09 24.03
CA MET A 603 -12.65 31.74 22.75
C MET A 603 -13.66 30.90 21.96
N GLU A 604 -14.80 31.50 21.48
CA GLU A 604 -15.83 30.86 20.64
C GLU A 604 -15.31 30.44 19.27
#